data_2da6d285cb4cca03c6ff03aac4506e8b
#
_entry.id   2da6d285cb4cca03c6ff03aac4506e8b
#
_cell.length_a   1.000
_cell.length_b   1.000
_cell.length_c   1.000
_cell.angle_alpha   90.00
_cell.angle_beta   90.00
_cell.angle_gamma   90.00
#
_symmetry.space_group_name_H-M   'P 1'
#
loop_
_entity.id
_entity.type
_entity.pdbx_description
1 polymer ?
#
loop_
_entity_poly.entity_id
_entity_poly.type
_entity_poly.pdbx_seq_one_letter_code
_entity_poly.pdbx_strand_id
1 'polypeptide(L)'
;GLIQLLKDAAPENMKHLFVYERLKNTFDYSINVFDTQLGARAPTPAERQFLVNFLVNILTPAGKEPFDSSDNLASAVITEIYKHYADTRSGNPKEYIKNRNAEVDEALAKYNINAKGMSWWKVVDTLFELDEKRIASIAQRFAVPLLEECVSIAERTSQIKDIYSKPISDTQETLIDRFSRALSENIAMFPVLNNPTQFDLGEARVVSLDLDEVGKGGSPTDDKRAAIMYLLSRYIIGKNFKLDDSLLKVSPQIYHQYHQERIDKALRTKKRICIDEYHNTGSIQSIRRQVVTDMREGRKWNLQVVLASQVYKDFDDATREISTGRCILSGGDSYRDIQRAFDLNETTAQIVRNRLTGPGKGGVPFVFSVTTKTGIFSQYIFNTISPTEMWAFSTTSEDVTIRRMLTAALGAATARKILATEFPEGTIENFMKRFLKEHEYDEVVKSNPYKVTVERLVKRYKQL
;
A
#
# COMPACT_ATOMS: atom_id res chain seq x y z
N GLY A 1 -6.02 2.55 -14.26
CA GLY A 1 -6.69 3.81 -14.69
C GLY A 1 -5.84 5.03 -14.36
N LEU A 2 -5.96 5.58 -13.14
CA LEU A 2 -5.35 6.86 -12.75
C LEU A 2 -3.83 6.92 -12.97
N ILE A 3 -3.08 5.93 -12.50
CA ILE A 3 -1.61 5.91 -12.64
C ILE A 3 -1.19 5.97 -14.11
N GLN A 4 -1.91 5.26 -14.99
CA GLN A 4 -1.59 5.29 -16.41
C GLN A 4 -1.90 6.66 -17.05
N LEU A 5 -3.00 7.31 -16.66
CA LEU A 5 -3.28 8.68 -17.09
C LEU A 5 -2.17 9.65 -16.68
N LEU A 6 -1.72 9.56 -15.43
CA LEU A 6 -0.64 10.40 -14.91
C LEU A 6 0.69 10.13 -15.64
N LYS A 7 1.02 8.86 -15.90
CA LYS A 7 2.19 8.50 -16.71
C LYS A 7 2.15 9.06 -18.13
N ASP A 8 0.97 8.99 -18.78
CA ASP A 8 0.83 9.48 -20.16
C ASP A 8 0.89 11.01 -20.25
N ALA A 9 0.46 11.70 -19.19
CA ALA A 9 0.51 13.16 -19.12
C ALA A 9 1.87 13.69 -18.64
N ALA A 10 2.68 12.86 -17.97
CA ALA A 10 3.95 13.27 -17.39
C ALA A 10 5.08 13.30 -18.43
N PRO A 11 6.05 14.24 -18.29
CA PRO A 11 7.31 14.19 -19.03
C PRO A 11 8.04 12.85 -18.81
N GLU A 12 8.82 12.40 -19.79
CA GLU A 12 9.48 11.08 -19.77
C GLU A 12 10.32 10.87 -18.50
N ASN A 13 11.09 11.88 -18.11
CA ASN A 13 11.92 11.88 -16.92
C ASN A 13 11.14 11.88 -15.57
N MET A 14 9.82 12.02 -15.60
CA MET A 14 8.97 11.99 -14.41
C MET A 14 8.05 10.75 -14.32
N LYS A 15 8.01 9.92 -15.35
CA LYS A 15 7.11 8.75 -15.40
C LYS A 15 7.39 7.73 -14.29
N HIS A 16 8.62 7.62 -13.85
CA HIS A 16 9.03 6.74 -12.74
C HIS A 16 8.42 7.13 -11.39
N LEU A 17 7.93 8.38 -11.26
CA LEU A 17 7.27 8.86 -10.03
C LEU A 17 5.85 8.29 -9.84
N PHE A 18 5.28 7.65 -10.86
CA PHE A 18 3.94 7.08 -10.85
C PHE A 18 4.02 5.57 -10.98
N VAL A 19 3.67 4.85 -9.92
CA VAL A 19 3.81 3.40 -9.85
C VAL A 19 2.46 2.74 -9.59
N TYR A 20 2.14 1.74 -10.39
CA TYR A 20 1.08 0.77 -10.13
C TYR A 20 1.72 -0.60 -10.04
N GLU A 21 1.50 -1.26 -8.92
CA GLU A 21 1.98 -2.62 -8.68
C GLU A 21 0.87 -3.46 -8.06
N ARG A 22 0.85 -4.73 -8.41
CA ARG A 22 0.00 -5.73 -7.76
C ARG A 22 0.83 -6.45 -6.71
N LEU A 23 0.40 -6.36 -5.46
CA LEU A 23 1.09 -7.03 -4.37
C LEU A 23 0.85 -8.54 -4.47
N LYS A 24 1.94 -9.30 -4.46
CA LYS A 24 1.91 -10.77 -4.55
C LYS A 24 2.55 -11.39 -3.32
N ASN A 25 2.05 -12.56 -2.95
CA ASN A 25 2.64 -13.35 -1.88
C ASN A 25 3.68 -14.33 -2.46
N THR A 26 4.75 -13.81 -3.05
CA THR A 26 5.83 -14.59 -3.68
C THR A 26 7.20 -14.07 -3.29
N PHE A 27 8.23 -14.89 -3.45
CA PHE A 27 9.62 -14.52 -3.15
C PHE A 27 10.14 -13.35 -3.99
N ASP A 28 9.70 -13.22 -5.24
CA ASP A 28 10.12 -12.14 -6.14
C ASP A 28 9.61 -10.76 -5.69
N TYR A 29 8.62 -10.74 -4.81
CA TYR A 29 8.04 -9.55 -4.20
C TYR A 29 8.40 -9.40 -2.73
N SER A 30 9.51 -10.03 -2.31
CA SER A 30 9.88 -10.03 -0.89
C SER A 30 10.03 -8.62 -0.31
N ILE A 31 9.51 -8.48 0.92
CA ILE A 31 9.50 -7.26 1.70
C ILE A 31 9.88 -7.61 3.13
N ASN A 32 11.06 -7.18 3.53
CA ASN A 32 11.51 -7.37 4.89
C ASN A 32 10.96 -6.26 5.79
N VAL A 33 10.10 -6.60 6.72
CA VAL A 33 9.51 -5.64 7.67
C VAL A 33 10.53 -5.07 8.66
N PHE A 34 11.71 -5.68 8.76
CA PHE A 34 12.82 -5.20 9.59
C PHE A 34 13.70 -4.17 8.88
N ASP A 35 13.40 -3.80 7.64
CA ASP A 35 14.12 -2.72 6.96
C ASP A 35 13.96 -1.40 7.70
N THR A 36 15.07 -0.76 8.03
CA THR A 36 15.12 0.56 8.65
C THR A 36 15.41 1.65 7.62
N GLN A 37 15.33 2.92 8.03
CA GLN A 37 15.80 4.04 7.21
C GLN A 37 17.31 3.91 6.93
N LEU A 38 17.77 4.44 5.80
CA LEU A 38 19.18 4.30 5.38
C LEU A 38 20.15 4.67 6.50
N GLY A 39 21.03 3.75 6.85
CA GLY A 39 22.02 3.92 7.92
C GLY A 39 21.47 3.76 9.35
N ALA A 40 20.14 3.68 9.56
CA ALA A 40 19.60 3.48 10.90
C ALA A 40 19.87 2.06 11.41
N ARG A 41 20.52 1.95 12.56
CA ARG A 41 20.94 0.68 13.20
C ARG A 41 19.84 0.00 14.00
N ALA A 42 18.75 0.74 14.27
CA ALA A 42 17.57 0.25 14.98
C ALA A 42 16.32 0.96 14.44
N PRO A 43 15.14 0.40 14.65
CA PRO A 43 13.90 1.07 14.27
C PRO A 43 13.64 2.28 15.16
N THR A 44 13.05 3.32 14.58
CA THR A 44 12.46 4.43 15.34
C THR A 44 11.31 3.94 16.24
N PRO A 45 10.87 4.71 17.24
CA PRO A 45 9.72 4.31 18.07
C PRO A 45 8.46 3.98 17.26
N ALA A 46 8.19 4.71 16.18
CA ALA A 46 7.03 4.46 15.30
C ALA A 46 7.18 3.16 14.50
N GLU A 47 8.36 2.91 13.93
CA GLU A 47 8.68 1.66 13.23
C GLU A 47 8.65 0.46 14.19
N ARG A 48 9.18 0.62 15.41
CA ARG A 48 9.14 -0.39 16.45
C ARG A 48 7.70 -0.77 16.81
N GLN A 49 6.83 0.23 17.03
CA GLN A 49 5.42 -0.02 17.34
C GLN A 49 4.73 -0.78 16.19
N PHE A 50 5.04 -0.42 14.94
CA PHE A 50 4.56 -1.17 13.79
C PHE A 50 5.04 -2.62 13.82
N LEU A 51 6.33 -2.86 14.05
CA LEU A 51 6.91 -4.22 14.11
C LEU A 51 6.27 -5.06 15.21
N VAL A 52 6.04 -4.50 16.41
CA VAL A 52 5.34 -5.20 17.49
C VAL A 52 3.93 -5.60 17.05
N ASN A 53 3.16 -4.66 16.50
CA ASN A 53 1.81 -4.93 16.01
C ASN A 53 1.82 -5.98 14.89
N PHE A 54 2.78 -5.91 13.98
CA PHE A 54 2.93 -6.86 12.88
C PHE A 54 3.23 -8.28 13.39
N LEU A 55 4.20 -8.42 14.30
CA LEU A 55 4.53 -9.71 14.90
C LEU A 55 3.36 -10.29 15.72
N VAL A 56 2.66 -9.47 16.49
CA VAL A 56 1.47 -9.92 17.24
C VAL A 56 0.40 -10.46 16.27
N ASN A 57 0.16 -9.80 15.13
CA ASN A 57 -0.77 -10.31 14.12
C ASN A 57 -0.30 -11.64 13.52
N ILE A 58 0.99 -11.81 13.26
CA ILE A 58 1.56 -13.08 12.80
C ILE A 58 1.35 -14.18 13.84
N LEU A 59 1.63 -13.89 15.11
CA LEU A 59 1.55 -14.85 16.23
C LEU A 59 0.11 -15.24 16.57
N THR A 60 -0.84 -14.37 16.31
CA THR A 60 -2.26 -14.60 16.63
C THR A 60 -2.85 -15.66 15.69
N PRO A 61 -3.39 -16.77 16.18
CA PRO A 61 -4.05 -17.76 15.32
C PRO A 61 -5.27 -17.16 14.64
N ALA A 62 -5.60 -17.64 13.45
CA ALA A 62 -6.74 -17.17 12.67
C ALA A 62 -8.05 -17.27 13.49
N GLY A 63 -8.80 -16.18 13.55
CA GLY A 63 -10.07 -16.09 14.30
C GLY A 63 -9.95 -16.12 15.81
N LYS A 64 -8.75 -15.92 16.35
CA LYS A 64 -8.50 -15.87 17.81
C LYS A 64 -8.00 -14.47 18.21
N GLU A 65 -8.05 -14.22 19.51
CA GLU A 65 -7.41 -13.05 20.11
C GLU A 65 -5.90 -13.30 20.35
N PRO A 66 -5.08 -12.24 20.40
CA PRO A 66 -3.67 -12.35 20.77
C PRO A 66 -3.49 -13.02 22.14
N PHE A 67 -2.42 -13.78 22.30
CA PHE A 67 -2.05 -14.34 23.59
C PHE A 67 -1.58 -13.26 24.56
N ASP A 68 -1.85 -13.44 25.83
CA ASP A 68 -1.34 -12.56 26.88
C ASP A 68 0.19 -12.44 26.78
N SER A 69 0.69 -11.23 26.91
CA SER A 69 2.12 -10.90 26.82
C SER A 69 2.79 -11.16 25.46
N SER A 70 2.03 -11.43 24.39
CA SER A 70 2.60 -11.60 23.04
C SER A 70 3.27 -10.32 22.52
N ASP A 71 2.74 -9.15 22.87
CA ASP A 71 3.29 -7.83 22.57
C ASP A 71 4.61 -7.58 23.30
N ASN A 72 4.68 -7.98 24.58
CA ASN A 72 5.91 -7.88 25.38
C ASN A 72 7.02 -8.78 24.85
N LEU A 73 6.69 -10.03 24.49
CA LEU A 73 7.65 -10.94 23.86
C LEU A 73 8.10 -10.42 22.49
N ALA A 74 7.19 -10.00 21.62
CA ALA A 74 7.52 -9.41 20.34
C ALA A 74 8.45 -8.19 20.50
N SER A 75 8.15 -7.31 21.45
CA SER A 75 8.97 -6.14 21.77
C SER A 75 10.38 -6.52 22.28
N ALA A 76 10.50 -7.57 23.11
CA ALA A 76 11.77 -8.08 23.58
C ALA A 76 12.61 -8.67 22.43
N VAL A 77 11.99 -9.50 21.60
CA VAL A 77 12.65 -10.10 20.42
C VAL A 77 13.15 -9.02 19.47
N ILE A 78 12.31 -8.00 19.15
CA ILE A 78 12.72 -6.88 18.29
C ILE A 78 13.92 -6.15 18.88
N THR A 79 13.97 -5.93 20.19
CA THR A 79 15.10 -5.27 20.84
C THR A 79 16.39 -6.08 20.69
N GLU A 80 16.32 -7.36 21.01
CA GLU A 80 17.49 -8.22 21.04
C GLU A 80 18.01 -8.54 19.64
N ILE A 81 17.14 -8.65 18.62
CA ILE A 81 17.58 -8.96 17.26
C ILE A 81 18.37 -7.79 16.63
N TYR A 82 17.92 -6.55 16.82
CA TYR A 82 18.69 -5.39 16.35
C TYR A 82 19.98 -5.19 17.13
N LYS A 83 19.97 -5.45 18.43
CA LYS A 83 21.19 -5.43 19.25
C LYS A 83 22.18 -6.52 18.84
N HIS A 84 21.67 -7.72 18.50
CA HIS A 84 22.49 -8.83 18.03
C HIS A 84 23.21 -8.49 16.70
N TYR A 85 22.51 -7.90 15.73
CA TYR A 85 23.08 -7.55 14.42
C TYR A 85 23.67 -6.13 14.34
N ALA A 86 23.78 -5.42 15.46
CA ALA A 86 24.44 -4.13 15.50
C ALA A 86 25.96 -4.25 15.24
N ASP A 87 26.54 -3.25 14.58
CA ASP A 87 27.99 -3.14 14.38
C ASP A 87 28.71 -2.52 15.58
N THR A 88 28.48 -3.11 16.75
CA THR A 88 29.07 -2.76 18.03
C THR A 88 29.97 -3.87 18.54
N ARG A 89 30.77 -3.58 19.58
CA ARG A 89 31.66 -4.61 20.19
C ARG A 89 30.92 -5.84 20.71
N SER A 90 29.66 -5.68 21.13
CA SER A 90 28.83 -6.76 21.66
C SER A 90 27.89 -7.35 20.62
N GLY A 91 27.86 -6.80 19.43
CA GLY A 91 27.04 -7.28 18.34
C GLY A 91 27.76 -8.31 17.47
N ASN A 92 26.99 -8.93 16.59
CA ASN A 92 27.46 -9.87 15.57
C ASN A 92 26.91 -9.46 14.20
N PRO A 93 27.41 -8.35 13.62
CA PRO A 93 26.91 -7.85 12.36
C PRO A 93 27.13 -8.86 11.23
N LYS A 94 26.19 -8.92 10.30
CA LYS A 94 26.29 -9.82 9.14
C LYS A 94 27.48 -9.41 8.27
N GLU A 95 28.33 -10.38 7.92
CA GLU A 95 29.47 -10.16 7.04
C GLU A 95 29.05 -9.99 5.58
N TYR A 96 29.78 -9.15 4.84
CA TYR A 96 29.60 -9.01 3.41
C TYR A 96 29.96 -10.32 2.69
N ILE A 97 29.09 -10.74 1.80
CA ILE A 97 29.26 -11.92 0.95
C ILE A 97 29.19 -11.46 -0.50
N LYS A 98 30.29 -11.64 -1.24
CA LYS A 98 30.36 -11.35 -2.67
C LYS A 98 29.32 -12.15 -3.46
N ASN A 99 28.83 -11.62 -4.57
CA ASN A 99 27.81 -12.21 -5.45
C ASN A 99 26.40 -12.30 -4.83
N ARG A 100 26.15 -11.63 -3.70
CA ARG A 100 24.78 -11.49 -3.15
C ARG A 100 23.96 -10.47 -3.92
N ASN A 101 24.59 -9.41 -4.41
CA ASN A 101 23.94 -8.40 -5.24
C ASN A 101 24.94 -7.79 -6.22
N ALA A 102 24.67 -7.90 -7.52
CA ALA A 102 25.58 -7.45 -8.58
C ALA A 102 25.81 -5.94 -8.56
N GLU A 103 24.76 -5.12 -8.30
CA GLU A 103 24.91 -3.65 -8.27
C GLU A 103 25.82 -3.18 -7.14
N VAL A 104 25.75 -3.85 -5.98
CA VAL A 104 26.67 -3.56 -4.85
C VAL A 104 28.10 -3.95 -5.21
N ASP A 105 28.30 -5.12 -5.79
CA ASP A 105 29.60 -5.62 -6.18
C ASP A 105 30.25 -4.72 -7.25
N GLU A 106 29.48 -4.29 -8.24
CA GLU A 106 29.91 -3.35 -9.28
C GLU A 106 30.31 -1.99 -8.71
N ALA A 107 29.51 -1.45 -7.77
CA ALA A 107 29.83 -0.19 -7.11
C ALA A 107 31.12 -0.30 -6.29
N LEU A 108 31.29 -1.37 -5.53
CA LEU A 108 32.54 -1.61 -4.79
C LEU A 108 33.75 -1.72 -5.73
N ALA A 109 33.61 -2.42 -6.85
CA ALA A 109 34.66 -2.54 -7.86
C ALA A 109 35.00 -1.20 -8.52
N LYS A 110 33.99 -0.39 -8.86
CA LYS A 110 34.17 0.96 -9.42
C LYS A 110 35.05 1.85 -8.56
N TYR A 111 34.96 1.74 -7.25
CA TYR A 111 35.76 2.52 -6.30
C TYR A 111 37.00 1.76 -5.75
N ASN A 112 37.32 0.59 -6.31
CA ASN A 112 38.44 -0.27 -5.89
C ASN A 112 38.39 -0.65 -4.39
N ILE A 113 37.18 -0.90 -3.85
CA ILE A 113 37.01 -1.26 -2.45
C ILE A 113 37.06 -2.78 -2.30
N ASN A 114 37.97 -3.25 -1.45
CA ASN A 114 38.01 -4.64 -1.02
C ASN A 114 37.13 -4.84 0.23
N ALA A 115 35.94 -5.32 0.04
CA ALA A 115 34.93 -5.54 1.13
C ALA A 115 35.13 -6.90 1.84
N LYS A 116 36.13 -7.71 1.52
CA LYS A 116 36.39 -9.00 2.19
C LYS A 116 36.61 -8.78 3.69
N GLY A 117 35.83 -9.43 4.53
CA GLY A 117 35.89 -9.31 5.99
C GLY A 117 35.23 -8.02 6.55
N MET A 118 34.58 -7.22 5.71
CA MET A 118 33.74 -6.11 6.18
C MET A 118 32.36 -6.64 6.59
N SER A 119 31.73 -5.96 7.53
CA SER A 119 30.29 -6.14 7.75
C SER A 119 29.48 -5.45 6.64
N TRP A 120 28.26 -5.91 6.40
CA TRP A 120 27.32 -5.21 5.50
C TRP A 120 27.10 -3.76 5.95
N TRP A 121 27.06 -3.49 7.26
CA TRP A 121 26.95 -2.12 7.76
C TRP A 121 28.13 -1.23 7.35
N LYS A 122 29.36 -1.77 7.38
CA LYS A 122 30.53 -1.02 6.93
C LYS A 122 30.49 -0.75 5.42
N VAL A 123 29.97 -1.71 4.63
CA VAL A 123 29.74 -1.50 3.19
C VAL A 123 28.70 -0.41 2.95
N VAL A 124 27.61 -0.38 3.73
CA VAL A 124 26.57 0.66 3.67
C VAL A 124 27.16 2.04 3.93
N ASP A 125 27.93 2.19 5.02
CA ASP A 125 28.56 3.47 5.38
C ASP A 125 29.54 3.94 4.28
N THR A 126 30.36 3.03 3.79
CA THR A 126 31.35 3.36 2.74
C THR A 126 30.66 3.83 1.45
N LEU A 127 29.61 3.14 1.01
CA LEU A 127 28.85 3.54 -0.18
C LEU A 127 28.10 4.85 0.03
N PHE A 128 27.60 5.11 1.23
CA PHE A 128 26.95 6.37 1.57
C PHE A 128 27.93 7.54 1.52
N GLU A 129 29.13 7.40 2.08
CA GLU A 129 30.21 8.42 2.03
C GLU A 129 30.68 8.73 0.60
N LEU A 130 30.54 7.77 -0.32
CA LEU A 130 30.81 7.94 -1.76
C LEU A 130 29.61 8.51 -2.55
N ASP A 131 28.57 8.98 -1.86
CA ASP A 131 27.31 9.49 -2.44
C ASP A 131 26.51 8.46 -3.26
N GLU A 132 26.82 7.17 -3.15
CA GLU A 132 26.08 6.07 -3.77
C GLU A 132 24.88 5.64 -2.89
N LYS A 133 24.02 6.61 -2.51
CA LYS A 133 22.92 6.41 -1.54
C LYS A 133 21.95 5.31 -1.93
N ARG A 134 21.63 5.17 -3.22
CA ARG A 134 20.76 4.10 -3.72
C ARG A 134 21.38 2.73 -3.49
N ILE A 135 22.64 2.57 -3.83
CA ILE A 135 23.36 1.30 -3.67
C ILE A 135 23.57 0.98 -2.19
N ALA A 136 23.88 2.01 -1.37
CA ALA A 136 23.95 1.86 0.08
C ALA A 136 22.63 1.34 0.67
N SER A 137 21.48 1.82 0.17
CA SER A 137 20.15 1.32 0.58
C SER A 137 19.93 -0.14 0.17
N ILE A 138 20.43 -0.56 -0.99
CA ILE A 138 20.38 -1.96 -1.43
C ILE A 138 21.28 -2.83 -0.52
N ALA A 139 22.51 -2.38 -0.24
CA ALA A 139 23.45 -3.08 0.64
C ALA A 139 22.85 -3.27 2.06
N GLN A 140 22.15 -2.27 2.58
CA GLN A 140 21.53 -2.33 3.91
C GLN A 140 20.50 -3.47 4.06
N ARG A 141 19.83 -3.88 2.99
CA ARG A 141 18.87 -5.00 3.01
C ARG A 141 19.52 -6.31 3.48
N PHE A 142 20.84 -6.43 3.35
CA PHE A 142 21.63 -7.58 3.81
C PHE A 142 22.21 -7.38 5.21
N ALA A 143 22.21 -6.15 5.74
CA ALA A 143 22.71 -5.84 7.08
C ALA A 143 21.64 -6.00 8.16
N VAL A 144 20.38 -5.77 7.83
CA VAL A 144 19.25 -5.81 8.77
C VAL A 144 18.79 -7.24 9.09
N PRO A 145 18.08 -7.45 10.21
CA PRO A 145 17.51 -8.75 10.53
C PRO A 145 16.49 -9.25 9.50
N LEU A 146 16.24 -10.55 9.49
CA LEU A 146 15.13 -11.21 8.78
C LEU A 146 14.13 -11.80 9.76
N LEU A 147 12.90 -12.00 9.30
CA LEU A 147 11.83 -12.53 10.14
C LEU A 147 12.16 -13.92 10.73
N GLU A 148 12.77 -14.80 9.95
CA GLU A 148 13.16 -16.15 10.39
C GLU A 148 14.18 -16.12 11.54
N GLU A 149 15.04 -15.09 11.59
CA GLU A 149 16.06 -14.97 12.63
C GLU A 149 15.47 -14.66 14.02
N CYS A 150 14.21 -14.18 14.06
CA CYS A 150 13.49 -13.95 15.32
C CYS A 150 13.31 -15.23 16.15
N VAL A 151 13.15 -16.39 15.49
CA VAL A 151 13.03 -17.68 16.19
C VAL A 151 14.29 -17.97 16.99
N SER A 152 15.44 -17.90 16.35
CA SER A 152 16.72 -18.18 17.02
C SER A 152 17.05 -17.19 18.13
N ILE A 153 16.65 -15.93 18.00
CA ILE A 153 16.81 -14.91 19.04
C ILE A 153 15.92 -15.21 20.25
N ALA A 154 14.63 -15.56 20.01
CA ALA A 154 13.71 -15.92 21.09
C ALA A 154 14.21 -17.15 21.88
N GLU A 155 14.75 -18.15 21.17
CA GLU A 155 15.20 -19.42 21.77
C GLU A 155 16.59 -19.36 22.41
N ARG A 156 17.46 -18.42 22.03
CA ARG A 156 18.86 -18.39 22.52
C ARG A 156 19.12 -17.30 23.56
N THR A 157 18.32 -16.22 23.57
CA THR A 157 18.54 -15.10 24.49
C THR A 157 18.11 -15.47 25.91
N SER A 158 19.06 -15.52 26.85
CA SER A 158 18.79 -15.90 28.26
C SER A 158 17.72 -15.02 28.89
N GLN A 159 17.79 -13.69 28.68
CA GLN A 159 16.81 -12.74 29.24
C GLN A 159 15.37 -13.02 28.77
N ILE A 160 15.20 -13.44 27.52
CA ILE A 160 13.88 -13.81 26.98
C ILE A 160 13.44 -15.14 27.58
N LYS A 161 14.35 -16.12 27.65
CA LYS A 161 14.07 -17.44 28.27
C LYS A 161 13.62 -17.33 29.71
N ASP A 162 14.35 -16.57 30.51
CA ASP A 162 14.07 -16.43 31.97
C ASP A 162 12.66 -15.91 32.23
N ILE A 163 12.12 -15.08 31.34
CA ILE A 163 10.81 -14.46 31.45
C ILE A 163 9.70 -15.32 30.82
N TYR A 164 9.92 -15.86 29.63
CA TYR A 164 8.87 -16.41 28.79
C TYR A 164 8.90 -17.94 28.62
N SER A 165 9.83 -18.66 29.26
CA SER A 165 9.89 -20.14 29.26
C SER A 165 8.98 -20.80 30.30
N LYS A 166 8.16 -20.05 31.00
CA LYS A 166 7.16 -20.64 31.91
C LYS A 166 5.98 -21.15 31.10
N PRO A 167 5.47 -22.38 31.43
CA PRO A 167 4.28 -22.91 30.78
C PRO A 167 3.07 -21.98 30.92
N ILE A 168 2.28 -21.90 29.84
CA ILE A 168 1.04 -21.12 29.81
C ILE A 168 -0.07 -22.00 30.37
N SER A 169 -0.65 -21.61 31.53
CA SER A 169 -1.81 -22.25 32.13
C SER A 169 -1.82 -23.78 31.97
N ASP A 170 -2.91 -24.40 31.64
CA ASP A 170 -3.14 -25.83 31.55
C ASP A 170 -2.38 -26.58 30.42
N THR A 171 -1.42 -25.93 29.77
CA THR A 171 -0.58 -26.53 28.74
C THR A 171 0.88 -26.61 29.22
N GLN A 172 1.65 -27.56 28.65
CA GLN A 172 3.11 -27.60 28.89
C GLN A 172 3.86 -26.68 27.91
N GLU A 173 3.15 -26.04 26.99
CA GLU A 173 3.71 -25.15 25.95
C GLU A 173 4.07 -23.78 26.54
N THR A 174 5.28 -23.30 26.25
CA THR A 174 5.71 -21.95 26.65
C THR A 174 5.29 -20.91 25.62
N LEU A 175 5.35 -19.63 25.99
CA LEU A 175 5.10 -18.55 25.03
C LEU A 175 6.17 -18.54 23.91
N ILE A 176 7.41 -18.92 24.22
CA ILE A 176 8.49 -19.05 23.22
C ILE A 176 8.17 -20.17 22.22
N ASP A 177 7.70 -21.34 22.68
CA ASP A 177 7.33 -22.45 21.80
C ASP A 177 6.22 -22.04 20.82
N ARG A 178 5.20 -21.34 21.34
CA ARG A 178 4.13 -20.78 20.50
C ARG A 178 4.63 -19.75 19.50
N PHE A 179 5.51 -18.87 19.95
CA PHE A 179 6.14 -17.86 19.09
C PHE A 179 6.90 -18.55 17.95
N SER A 180 7.79 -19.46 18.26
CA SER A 180 8.62 -20.18 17.28
C SER A 180 7.78 -20.95 16.28
N ARG A 181 6.76 -21.68 16.77
CA ARG A 181 5.84 -22.43 15.90
C ARG A 181 5.03 -21.52 15.00
N ALA A 182 4.34 -20.54 15.58
CA ALA A 182 3.50 -19.61 14.81
C ALA A 182 4.31 -18.83 13.78
N LEU A 183 5.53 -18.42 14.11
CA LEU A 183 6.40 -17.71 13.19
C LEU A 183 6.82 -18.60 12.02
N SER A 184 7.26 -19.84 12.30
CA SER A 184 7.65 -20.81 11.29
C SER A 184 6.51 -21.16 10.31
N GLU A 185 5.29 -21.37 10.85
CA GLU A 185 4.09 -21.62 10.05
C GLU A 185 3.77 -20.42 9.12
N ASN A 186 3.87 -19.20 9.64
CA ASN A 186 3.56 -18.00 8.87
C ASN A 186 4.67 -17.64 7.87
N ILE A 187 5.93 -17.91 8.15
CA ILE A 187 7.01 -17.79 7.16
C ILE A 187 6.74 -18.70 5.96
N ALA A 188 6.29 -19.92 6.19
CA ALA A 188 5.89 -20.83 5.11
C ALA A 188 4.65 -20.34 4.35
N MET A 189 3.69 -19.72 5.04
CA MET A 189 2.45 -19.18 4.45
C MET A 189 2.70 -17.90 3.66
N PHE A 190 3.68 -17.08 4.05
CA PHE A 190 3.98 -15.77 3.49
C PHE A 190 5.40 -15.69 2.89
N PRO A 191 5.65 -16.30 1.71
CA PRO A 191 6.95 -16.21 1.02
C PRO A 191 7.45 -14.78 0.84
N VAL A 192 6.54 -13.80 0.71
CA VAL A 192 6.84 -12.37 0.60
C VAL A 192 7.64 -11.82 1.80
N LEU A 193 7.61 -12.46 2.97
CA LEU A 193 8.27 -11.99 4.20
C LEU A 193 9.66 -12.61 4.45
N ASN A 194 10.06 -13.58 3.66
CA ASN A 194 11.18 -14.47 4.02
C ASN A 194 12.50 -14.20 3.29
N ASN A 195 12.70 -13.00 2.75
CA ASN A 195 13.95 -12.61 2.07
C ASN A 195 14.26 -11.12 2.28
N PRO A 196 15.49 -10.70 2.04
CA PRO A 196 15.80 -9.28 1.89
C PRO A 196 14.86 -8.64 0.88
N THR A 197 14.46 -7.40 1.10
CA THR A 197 13.48 -6.70 0.27
C THR A 197 13.94 -6.64 -1.18
N GLN A 198 13.11 -7.16 -2.08
CA GLN A 198 13.28 -7.03 -3.52
C GLN A 198 12.29 -6.01 -4.10
N PHE A 199 11.10 -5.91 -3.53
CA PHE A 199 10.10 -4.94 -3.92
C PHE A 199 10.53 -3.53 -3.53
N ASP A 200 10.75 -2.67 -4.52
CA ASP A 200 11.18 -1.29 -4.31
C ASP A 200 10.33 -0.32 -5.13
N LEU A 201 9.77 0.66 -4.45
CA LEU A 201 9.02 1.74 -5.09
C LEU A 201 9.93 2.88 -5.57
N GLY A 202 11.24 2.81 -5.27
CA GLY A 202 12.20 3.83 -5.65
C GLY A 202 11.80 5.23 -5.19
N GLU A 203 11.80 6.19 -6.12
CA GLU A 203 11.43 7.59 -5.88
C GLU A 203 9.95 7.87 -6.12
N ALA A 204 9.10 6.85 -6.22
CA ALA A 204 7.69 7.00 -6.53
C ALA A 204 6.99 8.01 -5.60
N ARG A 205 6.17 8.87 -6.20
CA ARG A 205 5.37 9.90 -5.51
C ARG A 205 3.90 9.58 -5.46
N VAL A 206 3.42 8.89 -6.48
CA VAL A 206 2.04 8.40 -6.55
C VAL A 206 2.09 6.91 -6.76
N VAL A 207 1.61 6.17 -5.79
CA VAL A 207 1.66 4.71 -5.77
C VAL A 207 0.25 4.17 -5.66
N SER A 208 -0.07 3.20 -6.49
CA SER A 208 -1.27 2.38 -6.37
C SER A 208 -0.85 0.93 -6.18
N LEU A 209 -1.16 0.36 -5.03
CA LEU A 209 -0.99 -1.06 -4.75
C LEU A 209 -2.33 -1.78 -4.91
N ASP A 210 -2.37 -2.74 -5.82
CA ASP A 210 -3.52 -3.60 -6.02
C ASP A 210 -3.41 -4.82 -5.09
N LEU A 211 -4.41 -5.03 -4.25
CA LEU A 211 -4.48 -6.10 -3.26
C LEU A 211 -5.51 -7.18 -3.64
N ASP A 212 -6.05 -7.18 -4.86
CA ASP A 212 -7.15 -8.06 -5.27
C ASP A 212 -6.85 -9.55 -5.08
N GLU A 213 -5.61 -9.97 -5.28
CA GLU A 213 -5.19 -11.37 -5.12
C GLU A 213 -4.97 -11.78 -3.64
N VAL A 214 -4.66 -10.83 -2.77
CA VAL A 214 -4.17 -11.12 -1.41
C VAL A 214 -5.02 -10.52 -0.30
N GLY A 215 -5.91 -9.59 -0.63
CA GLY A 215 -6.68 -8.78 0.33
C GLY A 215 -8.12 -9.24 0.55
N LYS A 216 -8.56 -10.36 -0.03
CA LYS A 216 -9.93 -10.84 0.14
C LYS A 216 -10.05 -11.71 1.38
N GLY A 217 -10.96 -11.33 2.30
CA GLY A 217 -11.40 -12.13 3.44
C GLY A 217 -12.51 -13.11 3.08
N GLY A 218 -12.99 -13.87 4.04
CA GLY A 218 -14.11 -14.79 3.87
C GLY A 218 -14.04 -16.02 4.79
N SER A 219 -12.85 -16.35 5.26
CA SER A 219 -12.62 -17.32 6.34
C SER A 219 -11.62 -16.70 7.33
N PRO A 220 -11.54 -17.21 8.57
CA PRO A 220 -10.56 -16.70 9.54
C PRO A 220 -9.11 -16.72 9.01
N THR A 221 -8.75 -17.70 8.20
CA THR A 221 -7.43 -17.79 7.57
C THR A 221 -7.25 -16.74 6.47
N ASP A 222 -8.28 -16.49 5.65
CA ASP A 222 -8.25 -15.46 4.63
C ASP A 222 -8.21 -14.07 5.26
N ASP A 223 -8.97 -13.84 6.33
CA ASP A 223 -8.95 -12.58 7.09
C ASP A 223 -7.56 -12.31 7.68
N LYS A 224 -6.89 -13.33 8.23
CA LYS A 224 -5.52 -13.22 8.71
C LYS A 224 -4.56 -12.87 7.58
N ARG A 225 -4.67 -13.55 6.43
CA ARG A 225 -3.86 -13.25 5.24
C ARG A 225 -4.08 -11.82 4.76
N ALA A 226 -5.33 -11.40 4.63
CA ALA A 226 -5.68 -10.04 4.25
C ALA A 226 -5.10 -9.02 5.24
N ALA A 227 -5.20 -9.26 6.56
CA ALA A 227 -4.63 -8.39 7.58
C ALA A 227 -3.13 -8.19 7.41
N ILE A 228 -2.37 -9.27 7.24
CA ILE A 228 -0.91 -9.20 7.08
C ILE A 228 -0.55 -8.45 5.80
N MET A 229 -1.22 -8.73 4.69
CA MET A 229 -0.94 -8.07 3.41
C MET A 229 -1.32 -6.59 3.41
N TYR A 230 -2.42 -6.19 4.09
CA TYR A 230 -2.76 -4.79 4.30
C TYR A 230 -1.73 -4.06 5.17
N LEU A 231 -1.31 -4.64 6.27
CA LEU A 231 -0.27 -4.05 7.13
C LEU A 231 1.04 -3.88 6.36
N LEU A 232 1.39 -4.87 5.54
CA LEU A 232 2.58 -4.82 4.69
C LEU A 232 2.48 -3.72 3.63
N SER A 233 1.34 -3.61 2.92
CA SER A 233 1.11 -2.55 1.94
C SER A 233 1.19 -1.15 2.57
N ARG A 234 0.59 -0.99 3.75
CA ARG A 234 0.68 0.26 4.51
C ARG A 234 2.12 0.58 4.93
N TYR A 235 2.90 -0.41 5.35
CA TYR A 235 4.31 -0.24 5.69
C TYR A 235 5.10 0.30 4.50
N ILE A 236 4.95 -0.33 3.33
CA ILE A 236 5.64 0.07 2.10
C ILE A 236 5.31 1.51 1.73
N ILE A 237 4.02 1.87 1.71
CA ILE A 237 3.56 3.21 1.34
C ILE A 237 3.97 4.24 2.40
N GLY A 238 3.84 3.88 3.68
CA GLY A 238 3.89 4.82 4.80
C GLY A 238 5.27 5.03 5.43
N LYS A 239 6.27 4.19 5.13
CA LYS A 239 7.58 4.22 5.83
C LYS A 239 8.30 5.57 5.80
N ASN A 240 8.05 6.39 4.77
CA ASN A 240 8.64 7.73 4.63
C ASN A 240 7.69 8.87 5.03
N PHE A 241 6.49 8.56 5.54
CA PHE A 241 5.49 9.57 5.87
C PHE A 241 5.64 10.13 7.27
N LYS A 242 6.18 9.34 8.19
CA LYS A 242 6.30 9.65 9.62
C LYS A 242 7.78 9.68 10.02
N LEU A 243 8.52 10.66 9.52
CA LEU A 243 9.93 10.89 9.87
C LEU A 243 10.02 12.02 10.91
N ASP A 244 10.75 11.79 11.97
CA ASP A 244 11.05 12.77 13.02
C ASP A 244 12.47 12.60 13.58
N ASP A 245 12.85 13.46 14.51
CA ASP A 245 14.20 13.52 15.09
C ASP A 245 14.62 12.22 15.82
N SER A 246 13.69 11.30 16.09
CA SER A 246 14.05 9.98 16.64
C SER A 246 14.94 9.18 15.68
N LEU A 247 14.85 9.47 14.37
CA LEU A 247 15.72 8.85 13.35
C LEU A 247 17.19 9.21 13.54
N LEU A 248 17.49 10.42 13.99
CA LEU A 248 18.86 10.85 14.27
C LEU A 248 19.48 10.07 15.45
N LYS A 249 18.65 9.65 16.41
CA LYS A 249 19.10 8.90 17.59
C LYS A 249 19.49 7.45 17.28
N VAL A 250 18.96 6.89 16.21
CA VAL A 250 19.22 5.50 15.79
C VAL A 250 20.17 5.39 14.60
N SER A 251 20.63 6.52 14.08
CA SER A 251 21.54 6.61 12.93
C SER A 251 22.91 7.17 13.34
N PRO A 252 24.03 6.66 12.79
CA PRO A 252 25.35 7.28 12.95
C PRO A 252 25.38 8.72 12.45
N GLN A 253 26.30 9.52 13.02
CA GLN A 253 26.42 10.95 12.74
C GLN A 253 26.58 11.28 11.25
N ILE A 254 27.24 10.42 10.47
CA ILE A 254 27.42 10.62 9.01
C ILE A 254 26.10 10.77 8.24
N TYR A 255 24.99 10.24 8.78
CA TYR A 255 23.66 10.31 8.17
C TYR A 255 22.82 11.50 8.64
N HIS A 256 23.25 12.24 9.68
CA HIS A 256 22.39 13.24 10.33
C HIS A 256 21.93 14.35 9.40
N GLN A 257 22.85 14.93 8.60
CA GLN A 257 22.46 15.97 7.65
C GLN A 257 21.47 15.45 6.62
N TYR A 258 21.72 14.28 6.04
CA TYR A 258 20.84 13.64 5.07
C TYR A 258 19.44 13.38 5.66
N HIS A 259 19.37 12.89 6.89
CA HIS A 259 18.09 12.64 7.54
C HIS A 259 17.38 13.93 7.95
N GLN A 260 18.09 14.95 8.41
CA GLN A 260 17.48 16.24 8.75
C GLN A 260 16.76 16.85 7.53
N GLU A 261 17.40 16.85 6.37
CA GLU A 261 16.79 17.32 5.12
C GLU A 261 15.52 16.52 4.76
N ARG A 262 15.54 15.20 4.96
CA ARG A 262 14.39 14.32 4.73
C ARG A 262 13.26 14.55 5.72
N ILE A 263 13.57 14.73 7.01
CA ILE A 263 12.61 15.05 8.07
C ILE A 263 11.92 16.36 7.74
N ASP A 264 12.66 17.41 7.45
CA ASP A 264 12.14 18.74 7.11
C ASP A 264 11.23 18.69 5.88
N LYS A 265 11.66 17.95 4.85
CA LYS A 265 10.86 17.71 3.64
C LYS A 265 9.58 16.95 3.95
N ALA A 266 9.67 15.88 4.75
CA ALA A 266 8.52 15.07 5.12
C ALA A 266 7.49 15.88 5.93
N LEU A 267 7.92 16.71 6.86
CA LEU A 267 7.03 17.55 7.66
C LEU A 267 6.32 18.62 6.84
N ARG A 268 6.95 19.17 5.79
CA ARG A 268 6.35 20.17 4.89
C ARG A 268 5.47 19.56 3.80
N THR A 269 5.73 18.33 3.41
CA THR A 269 5.02 17.67 2.30
C THR A 269 3.65 17.16 2.76
N LYS A 270 2.59 17.55 2.04
CA LYS A 270 1.26 16.96 2.21
C LYS A 270 1.25 15.55 1.63
N LYS A 271 0.72 14.61 2.39
CA LYS A 271 0.65 13.19 2.04
C LYS A 271 -0.79 12.71 2.10
N ARG A 272 -1.09 11.66 1.32
CA ARG A 272 -2.42 11.05 1.31
C ARG A 272 -2.30 9.54 1.23
N ILE A 273 -3.09 8.85 2.04
CA ILE A 273 -3.36 7.41 1.90
C ILE A 273 -4.82 7.28 1.51
N CYS A 274 -5.09 6.60 0.40
CA CYS A 274 -6.44 6.27 -0.03
C CYS A 274 -6.62 4.75 0.10
N ILE A 275 -7.68 4.33 0.76
CA ILE A 275 -8.11 2.92 0.85
C ILE A 275 -9.44 2.84 0.13
N ASP A 276 -9.41 2.23 -1.04
CA ASP A 276 -10.61 1.94 -1.83
C ASP A 276 -11.20 0.60 -1.39
N GLU A 277 -12.49 0.42 -1.62
CA GLU A 277 -13.25 -0.76 -1.20
C GLU A 277 -13.02 -1.12 0.29
N TYR A 278 -13.16 -0.09 1.16
CA TYR A 278 -12.87 -0.23 2.59
C TYR A 278 -13.65 -1.36 3.28
N HIS A 279 -14.78 -1.76 2.70
CA HIS A 279 -15.55 -2.92 3.16
C HIS A 279 -14.74 -4.23 3.14
N ASN A 280 -13.74 -4.36 2.25
CA ASN A 280 -12.86 -5.54 2.20
C ASN A 280 -12.01 -5.69 3.48
N THR A 281 -11.86 -4.63 4.28
CA THR A 281 -11.24 -4.74 5.60
C THR A 281 -12.12 -5.50 6.60
N GLY A 282 -13.41 -5.62 6.31
CA GLY A 282 -14.39 -6.43 7.01
C GLY A 282 -14.36 -6.29 8.52
N SER A 283 -14.29 -7.44 9.20
CA SER A 283 -14.16 -7.56 10.66
C SER A 283 -12.71 -7.50 11.15
N ILE A 284 -11.72 -7.21 10.28
CA ILE A 284 -10.30 -7.26 10.62
C ILE A 284 -9.92 -6.07 11.51
N GLN A 285 -9.99 -6.29 12.81
CA GLN A 285 -9.80 -5.25 13.83
C GLN A 285 -8.42 -4.57 13.78
N SER A 286 -7.38 -5.31 13.44
CA SER A 286 -6.00 -4.76 13.37
C SER A 286 -5.86 -3.69 12.29
N ILE A 287 -6.49 -3.89 11.12
CA ILE A 287 -6.50 -2.89 10.03
C ILE A 287 -7.30 -1.66 10.47
N ARG A 288 -8.51 -1.85 11.02
CA ARG A 288 -9.37 -0.76 11.47
C ARG A 288 -8.70 0.09 12.54
N ARG A 289 -8.09 -0.54 13.55
CA ARG A 289 -7.30 0.17 14.57
C ARG A 289 -6.16 0.98 13.97
N GLN A 290 -5.46 0.43 12.98
CA GLN A 290 -4.37 1.14 12.31
C GLN A 290 -4.89 2.36 11.52
N VAL A 291 -6.01 2.23 10.80
CA VAL A 291 -6.65 3.33 10.06
C VAL A 291 -7.07 4.45 11.02
N VAL A 292 -7.72 4.11 12.13
CA VAL A 292 -8.12 5.08 13.17
C VAL A 292 -6.89 5.81 13.75
N THR A 293 -5.80 5.09 13.99
CA THR A 293 -4.54 5.67 14.45
C THR A 293 -3.97 6.65 13.41
N ASP A 294 -3.94 6.27 12.14
CA ASP A 294 -3.46 7.14 11.07
C ASP A 294 -4.35 8.40 10.91
N MET A 295 -5.66 8.28 11.07
CA MET A 295 -6.57 9.44 11.05
C MET A 295 -6.34 10.38 12.23
N ARG A 296 -6.15 9.86 13.45
CA ARG A 296 -5.90 10.66 14.67
C ARG A 296 -4.57 11.40 14.61
N GLU A 297 -3.54 10.72 14.14
CA GLU A 297 -2.19 11.27 14.06
C GLU A 297 -1.93 12.08 12.79
N GLY A 298 -2.79 11.96 11.79
CA GLY A 298 -2.56 12.50 10.44
C GLY A 298 -2.19 13.97 10.41
N ARG A 299 -2.79 14.79 11.30
CA ARG A 299 -2.49 16.22 11.39
C ARG A 299 -1.01 16.50 11.73
N LYS A 300 -0.44 15.73 12.65
CA LYS A 300 0.97 15.85 13.04
C LYS A 300 1.92 15.64 11.83
N TRP A 301 1.53 14.77 10.92
CA TRP A 301 2.34 14.33 9.81
C TRP A 301 1.97 14.94 8.46
N ASN A 302 1.07 15.91 8.41
CA ASN A 302 0.47 16.40 7.16
C ASN A 302 -0.11 15.27 6.29
N LEU A 303 -0.68 14.25 6.93
CA LEU A 303 -1.25 13.07 6.30
C LEU A 303 -2.77 13.17 6.27
N GLN A 304 -3.35 13.05 5.09
CA GLN A 304 -4.78 12.84 4.87
C GLN A 304 -5.05 11.36 4.64
N VAL A 305 -6.04 10.81 5.34
CA VAL A 305 -6.57 9.46 5.09
C VAL A 305 -7.91 9.61 4.38
N VAL A 306 -8.09 8.90 3.28
CA VAL A 306 -9.33 8.84 2.50
C VAL A 306 -9.79 7.38 2.45
N LEU A 307 -11.03 7.14 2.86
CA LEU A 307 -11.66 5.84 2.83
C LEU A 307 -12.83 5.89 1.86
N ALA A 308 -12.92 4.92 0.96
CA ALA A 308 -14.05 4.77 0.06
C ALA A 308 -14.71 3.40 0.25
N SER A 309 -16.04 3.38 0.30
CA SER A 309 -16.83 2.16 0.41
C SER A 309 -18.23 2.34 -0.18
N GLN A 310 -18.88 1.22 -0.50
CA GLN A 310 -20.18 1.21 -1.13
C GLN A 310 -21.32 1.42 -0.13
N VAL A 311 -21.11 1.09 1.15
CA VAL A 311 -22.12 1.16 2.20
C VAL A 311 -21.59 1.99 3.39
N TYR A 312 -22.42 2.93 3.88
CA TYR A 312 -22.03 3.79 5.01
C TYR A 312 -21.75 3.00 6.31
N LYS A 313 -22.34 1.82 6.47
CA LYS A 313 -22.17 0.93 7.63
C LYS A 313 -20.76 0.32 7.73
N ASP A 314 -20.00 0.34 6.65
CA ASP A 314 -18.61 -0.13 6.64
C ASP A 314 -17.69 0.79 7.48
N PHE A 315 -18.11 2.04 7.65
CA PHE A 315 -17.41 3.01 8.51
C PHE A 315 -17.95 2.87 9.94
N ASP A 316 -17.08 2.44 10.86
CA ASP A 316 -17.41 2.40 12.29
C ASP A 316 -17.58 3.80 12.90
N ASP A 317 -18.11 3.86 14.14
CA ASP A 317 -18.35 5.13 14.82
C ASP A 317 -17.08 5.96 14.97
N ALA A 318 -15.95 5.32 15.28
CA ALA A 318 -14.68 6.02 15.45
C ALA A 318 -14.22 6.69 14.14
N THR A 319 -14.32 6.00 13.00
CA THR A 319 -13.96 6.58 11.69
C THR A 319 -14.92 7.68 11.27
N ARG A 320 -16.22 7.55 11.58
CA ARG A 320 -17.21 8.59 11.30
C ARG A 320 -17.00 9.86 12.14
N GLU A 321 -16.72 9.72 13.43
CA GLU A 321 -16.46 10.86 14.34
C GLU A 321 -15.20 11.65 13.95
N ILE A 322 -14.13 10.95 13.59
CA ILE A 322 -12.84 11.59 13.26
C ILE A 322 -12.89 12.24 11.87
N SER A 323 -13.75 11.74 10.97
CA SER A 323 -13.80 12.24 9.60
C SER A 323 -14.28 13.68 9.53
N THR A 324 -13.50 14.53 8.87
CA THR A 324 -13.80 15.96 8.70
C THR A 324 -14.51 16.28 7.39
N GLY A 325 -14.35 15.45 6.37
CA GLY A 325 -14.99 15.60 5.06
C GLY A 325 -15.65 14.31 4.61
N ARG A 326 -16.84 14.41 4.03
CA ARG A 326 -17.64 13.27 3.59
C ARG A 326 -18.18 13.53 2.19
N CYS A 327 -17.97 12.59 1.28
CA CYS A 327 -18.54 12.60 -0.06
C CYS A 327 -19.62 11.53 -0.13
N ILE A 328 -20.88 11.91 -0.35
CA ILE A 328 -22.02 11.01 -0.42
C ILE A 328 -22.49 11.00 -1.88
N LEU A 329 -22.34 9.85 -2.55
CA LEU A 329 -22.64 9.69 -3.97
C LEU A 329 -23.98 8.97 -4.22
N SER A 330 -24.53 8.32 -3.21
CA SER A 330 -25.82 7.62 -3.27
C SER A 330 -26.45 7.56 -1.88
N GLY A 331 -27.77 7.53 -1.82
CA GLY A 331 -28.49 7.42 -0.54
C GLY A 331 -29.71 6.50 -0.63
N GLY A 332 -30.48 6.58 -1.72
CA GLY A 332 -31.67 5.76 -1.93
C GLY A 332 -32.56 5.65 -0.71
N ASP A 333 -33.04 4.45 -0.42
CA ASP A 333 -33.91 4.17 0.73
C ASP A 333 -33.19 4.32 2.09
N SER A 334 -31.86 4.28 2.11
CA SER A 334 -31.06 4.41 3.33
C SER A 334 -30.77 5.87 3.72
N TYR A 335 -31.34 6.87 3.04
CA TYR A 335 -31.04 8.28 3.26
C TYR A 335 -31.23 8.76 4.70
N ARG A 336 -32.23 8.22 5.44
CA ARG A 336 -32.47 8.56 6.85
C ARG A 336 -31.37 8.03 7.78
N ASP A 337 -30.83 6.86 7.48
CA ASP A 337 -29.72 6.30 8.26
C ASP A 337 -28.43 7.07 7.97
N ILE A 338 -28.21 7.45 6.71
CA ILE A 338 -27.09 8.31 6.29
C ILE A 338 -27.22 9.70 6.96
N GLN A 339 -28.43 10.26 7.01
CA GLN A 339 -28.72 11.51 7.70
C GLN A 339 -28.27 11.45 9.16
N ARG A 340 -28.67 10.41 9.90
CA ARG A 340 -28.30 10.21 11.31
C ARG A 340 -26.80 9.94 11.49
N ALA A 341 -26.24 9.06 10.65
CA ALA A 341 -24.84 8.67 10.74
C ALA A 341 -23.86 9.82 10.50
N PHE A 342 -24.25 10.83 9.71
CA PHE A 342 -23.41 11.95 9.32
C PHE A 342 -23.93 13.32 9.78
N ASP A 343 -24.97 13.32 10.63
CA ASP A 343 -25.57 14.54 11.19
C ASP A 343 -25.95 15.57 10.12
N LEU A 344 -26.64 15.11 9.06
CA LEU A 344 -27.06 15.97 7.96
C LEU A 344 -28.38 16.67 8.30
N ASN A 345 -28.51 17.94 7.93
CA ASN A 345 -29.79 18.63 8.03
C ASN A 345 -30.83 18.07 7.05
N GLU A 346 -32.11 18.35 7.29
CA GLU A 346 -33.22 17.80 6.51
C GLU A 346 -33.12 18.14 5.01
N THR A 347 -32.71 19.38 4.66
CA THR A 347 -32.54 19.78 3.26
C THR A 347 -31.49 18.93 2.54
N THR A 348 -30.35 18.69 3.19
CA THR A 348 -29.29 17.85 2.65
C THR A 348 -29.75 16.39 2.53
N ALA A 349 -30.47 15.86 3.53
CA ALA A 349 -31.02 14.52 3.48
C ALA A 349 -32.01 14.33 2.31
N GLN A 350 -32.85 15.32 2.01
CA GLN A 350 -33.74 15.29 0.84
C GLN A 350 -32.96 15.34 -0.49
N ILE A 351 -31.85 16.05 -0.55
CA ILE A 351 -30.95 16.04 -1.73
C ILE A 351 -30.34 14.64 -1.90
N VAL A 352 -29.83 14.04 -0.81
CA VAL A 352 -29.27 12.68 -0.82
C VAL A 352 -30.30 11.67 -1.33
N ARG A 353 -31.58 11.80 -0.91
CA ARG A 353 -32.66 10.93 -1.36
C ARG A 353 -33.01 11.09 -2.85
N ASN A 354 -33.14 12.34 -3.30
CA ASN A 354 -33.88 12.63 -4.53
C ASN A 354 -33.01 13.09 -5.70
N ARG A 355 -31.74 13.52 -5.43
CA ARG A 355 -30.88 14.14 -6.45
C ARG A 355 -29.57 13.41 -6.73
N LEU A 356 -29.23 12.38 -5.97
CA LEU A 356 -28.04 11.57 -6.24
C LEU A 356 -28.41 10.42 -7.18
N THR A 357 -28.50 10.73 -8.45
CA THR A 357 -29.01 9.82 -9.51
C THR A 357 -27.93 9.03 -10.24
N GLY A 358 -26.66 9.11 -9.77
CA GLY A 358 -25.54 8.52 -10.47
C GLY A 358 -25.04 9.36 -11.67
N PRO A 359 -24.15 8.79 -12.51
CA PRO A 359 -23.58 9.50 -13.66
C PRO A 359 -24.60 9.96 -14.67
N GLY A 360 -24.50 11.20 -15.15
CA GLY A 360 -25.36 11.78 -16.18
C GLY A 360 -24.60 12.77 -17.06
N LYS A 361 -25.30 13.40 -18.01
CA LYS A 361 -24.70 14.37 -18.96
C LYS A 361 -23.99 15.55 -18.27
N GLY A 362 -24.41 15.91 -17.06
CA GLY A 362 -23.79 17.00 -16.26
C GLY A 362 -22.64 16.54 -15.34
N GLY A 363 -22.29 15.26 -15.38
CA GLY A 363 -21.33 14.66 -14.44
C GLY A 363 -22.00 13.78 -13.38
N VAL A 364 -21.28 13.45 -12.33
CA VAL A 364 -21.75 12.66 -11.19
C VAL A 364 -22.14 13.62 -10.06
N PRO A 365 -23.43 13.73 -9.69
CA PRO A 365 -23.86 14.53 -8.58
C PRO A 365 -23.44 13.87 -7.26
N PHE A 366 -23.00 14.66 -6.30
CA PHE A 366 -22.71 14.20 -4.94
C PHE A 366 -22.93 15.31 -3.91
N VAL A 367 -23.09 14.92 -2.67
CA VAL A 367 -23.09 15.84 -1.53
C VAL A 367 -21.70 15.80 -0.89
N PHE A 368 -21.06 16.94 -0.82
CA PHE A 368 -19.86 17.13 0.00
C PHE A 368 -20.25 17.78 1.32
N SER A 369 -19.98 17.13 2.44
CA SER A 369 -20.21 17.62 3.78
C SER A 369 -18.90 17.74 4.53
N VAL A 370 -18.67 18.90 5.18
CA VAL A 370 -17.47 19.18 5.95
C VAL A 370 -17.82 19.66 7.34
N THR A 371 -17.16 19.09 8.35
CA THR A 371 -17.24 19.51 9.74
C THR A 371 -16.19 20.58 10.02
N THR A 372 -16.63 21.73 10.51
CA THR A 372 -15.77 22.86 10.88
C THR A 372 -15.97 23.21 12.37
N LYS A 373 -15.20 24.16 12.88
CA LYS A 373 -15.38 24.67 14.25
C LYS A 373 -16.74 25.34 14.49
N THR A 374 -17.38 25.83 13.43
CA THR A 374 -18.64 26.58 13.50
C THR A 374 -19.87 25.74 13.11
N GLY A 375 -19.68 24.49 12.70
CA GLY A 375 -20.77 23.59 12.33
C GLY A 375 -20.46 22.74 11.11
N ILE A 376 -21.47 22.02 10.63
CA ILE A 376 -21.40 21.17 9.44
C ILE A 376 -21.96 21.95 8.26
N PHE A 377 -21.17 22.04 7.20
CA PHE A 377 -21.54 22.65 5.93
C PHE A 377 -21.67 21.58 4.85
N SER A 378 -22.76 21.58 4.13
CA SER A 378 -23.00 20.64 3.05
C SER A 378 -23.30 21.36 1.74
N GLN A 379 -22.72 20.88 0.66
CA GLN A 379 -22.95 21.38 -0.69
C GLN A 379 -23.32 20.24 -1.64
N TYR A 380 -24.27 20.49 -2.52
CA TYR A 380 -24.60 19.64 -3.66
C TYR A 380 -23.79 20.11 -4.86
N ILE A 381 -22.92 19.26 -5.36
CA ILE A 381 -21.99 19.55 -6.43
C ILE A 381 -21.91 18.42 -7.45
N PHE A 382 -21.35 18.72 -8.63
CA PHE A 382 -21.15 17.76 -9.69
C PHE A 382 -19.65 17.52 -9.90
N ASN A 383 -19.26 16.28 -9.97
CA ASN A 383 -17.92 15.90 -10.44
C ASN A 383 -17.98 15.63 -11.93
N THR A 384 -17.26 16.43 -12.72
CA THR A 384 -17.12 16.24 -14.16
C THR A 384 -15.72 15.77 -14.48
N ILE A 385 -15.62 14.75 -15.34
CA ILE A 385 -14.36 14.21 -15.84
C ILE A 385 -14.36 14.22 -17.36
N SER A 386 -13.19 14.31 -17.97
CA SER A 386 -13.07 14.29 -19.43
C SER A 386 -13.39 12.91 -20.00
N PRO A 387 -13.77 12.80 -21.29
CA PRO A 387 -13.93 11.51 -21.95
C PRO A 387 -12.69 10.61 -21.85
N THR A 388 -11.50 11.19 -21.89
CA THR A 388 -10.24 10.45 -21.73
C THR A 388 -10.11 9.81 -20.35
N GLU A 389 -10.51 10.54 -19.30
CA GLU A 389 -10.56 10.01 -17.93
C GLU A 389 -11.65 8.94 -17.78
N MET A 390 -12.85 9.16 -18.36
CA MET A 390 -13.92 8.17 -18.36
C MET A 390 -13.44 6.84 -18.94
N TRP A 391 -12.76 6.87 -20.10
CA TRP A 391 -12.17 5.68 -20.71
C TRP A 391 -11.06 5.04 -19.90
N ALA A 392 -10.34 5.79 -19.07
CA ALA A 392 -9.33 5.23 -18.18
C ALA A 392 -9.95 4.46 -17.01
N PHE A 393 -11.13 4.89 -16.55
CA PHE A 393 -11.84 4.29 -15.39
C PHE A 393 -12.93 3.29 -15.79
N SER A 394 -13.30 3.19 -17.06
CA SER A 394 -14.32 2.24 -17.51
C SER A 394 -13.92 0.79 -17.19
N THR A 395 -14.84 0.03 -16.57
CA THR A 395 -14.64 -1.35 -16.09
C THR A 395 -15.61 -2.35 -16.70
N THR A 396 -16.57 -1.91 -17.56
CA THR A 396 -17.47 -2.85 -18.24
C THR A 396 -16.68 -3.78 -19.16
N SER A 397 -17.14 -5.01 -19.32
CA SER A 397 -16.42 -6.04 -20.09
C SER A 397 -16.15 -5.62 -21.53
N GLU A 398 -17.13 -4.96 -22.14
CA GLU A 398 -17.09 -4.44 -23.50
C GLU A 398 -16.05 -3.34 -23.65
N ASP A 399 -16.08 -2.37 -22.75
CA ASP A 399 -15.16 -1.23 -22.76
C ASP A 399 -13.72 -1.67 -22.50
N VAL A 400 -13.53 -2.61 -21.58
CA VAL A 400 -12.21 -3.21 -21.30
C VAL A 400 -11.68 -3.94 -22.52
N THR A 401 -12.56 -4.70 -23.20
CA THR A 401 -12.17 -5.48 -24.40
C THR A 401 -11.68 -4.59 -25.52
N ILE A 402 -12.46 -3.58 -25.92
CA ILE A 402 -12.06 -2.68 -27.02
C ILE A 402 -10.81 -1.87 -26.65
N ARG A 403 -10.73 -1.40 -25.40
CA ARG A 403 -9.55 -0.66 -24.92
C ARG A 403 -8.28 -1.51 -24.97
N ARG A 404 -8.35 -2.79 -24.55
CA ARG A 404 -7.20 -3.72 -24.65
C ARG A 404 -6.76 -3.92 -26.09
N MET A 405 -7.68 -4.19 -26.98
CA MET A 405 -7.39 -4.44 -28.39
C MET A 405 -6.77 -3.20 -29.07
N LEU A 406 -7.32 -2.01 -28.84
CA LEU A 406 -6.75 -0.76 -29.37
C LEU A 406 -5.39 -0.45 -28.73
N THR A 407 -5.23 -0.68 -27.44
CA THR A 407 -3.95 -0.50 -26.75
C THR A 407 -2.86 -1.39 -27.32
N ALA A 408 -3.17 -2.65 -27.63
CA ALA A 408 -2.23 -3.57 -28.26
C ALA A 408 -1.83 -3.12 -29.68
N ALA A 409 -2.74 -2.48 -30.41
CA ALA A 409 -2.49 -2.03 -31.79
C ALA A 409 -1.76 -0.67 -31.89
N LEU A 410 -2.02 0.27 -30.98
CA LEU A 410 -1.64 1.69 -31.12
C LEU A 410 -0.98 2.30 -29.86
N GLY A 411 -0.83 1.54 -28.80
CA GLY A 411 -0.38 2.04 -27.50
C GLY A 411 -1.50 2.70 -26.68
N ALA A 412 -1.31 2.76 -25.36
CA ALA A 412 -2.37 3.12 -24.41
C ALA A 412 -2.86 4.58 -24.54
N ALA A 413 -1.96 5.52 -24.73
CA ALA A 413 -2.30 6.95 -24.85
C ALA A 413 -3.12 7.23 -26.12
N THR A 414 -2.66 6.69 -27.26
CA THR A 414 -3.35 6.84 -28.55
C THR A 414 -4.72 6.16 -28.52
N ALA A 415 -4.79 4.93 -27.99
CA ALA A 415 -6.03 4.20 -27.87
C ALA A 415 -7.10 4.99 -27.07
N ARG A 416 -6.72 5.59 -25.93
CA ARG A 416 -7.65 6.41 -25.14
C ARG A 416 -8.10 7.67 -25.85
N LYS A 417 -7.21 8.36 -26.56
CA LYS A 417 -7.59 9.54 -27.36
C LYS A 417 -8.61 9.18 -28.42
N ILE A 418 -8.39 8.09 -29.16
CA ILE A 418 -9.33 7.60 -30.16
C ILE A 418 -10.68 7.25 -29.53
N LEU A 419 -10.67 6.47 -28.45
CA LEU A 419 -11.90 6.10 -27.74
C LEU A 419 -12.64 7.31 -27.21
N ALA A 420 -11.94 8.29 -26.64
CA ALA A 420 -12.55 9.52 -26.15
C ALA A 420 -13.14 10.39 -27.27
N THR A 421 -12.55 10.34 -28.45
CA THR A 421 -13.04 11.10 -29.65
C THR A 421 -14.25 10.41 -30.27
N GLU A 422 -14.19 9.10 -30.47
CA GLU A 422 -15.23 8.33 -31.14
C GLU A 422 -16.43 8.01 -30.23
N PHE A 423 -16.15 7.84 -28.93
CA PHE A 423 -17.13 7.48 -27.91
C PHE A 423 -17.00 8.38 -26.67
N PRO A 424 -17.38 9.67 -26.78
CA PRO A 424 -17.18 10.66 -25.72
C PRO A 424 -18.01 10.38 -24.46
N GLU A 425 -18.98 9.48 -24.51
CA GLU A 425 -19.79 9.03 -23.37
C GLU A 425 -19.02 8.08 -22.44
N GLY A 426 -17.78 7.70 -22.77
CA GLY A 426 -16.94 6.82 -21.95
C GLY A 426 -17.32 5.33 -22.02
N THR A 427 -18.22 4.95 -22.91
CA THR A 427 -18.64 3.57 -23.15
C THR A 427 -18.94 3.32 -24.64
N ILE A 428 -18.73 2.07 -25.05
CA ILE A 428 -19.05 1.61 -26.41
C ILE A 428 -20.44 0.96 -26.49
N GLU A 429 -21.13 0.76 -25.38
CA GLU A 429 -22.34 -0.06 -25.29
C GLU A 429 -23.41 0.35 -26.31
N ASN A 430 -23.77 1.64 -26.35
CA ASN A 430 -24.80 2.15 -27.25
C ASN A 430 -24.39 2.05 -28.72
N PHE A 431 -23.10 2.24 -29.01
CA PHE A 431 -22.57 2.04 -30.35
C PHE A 431 -22.66 0.57 -30.75
N MET A 432 -22.24 -0.35 -29.89
CA MET A 432 -22.24 -1.78 -30.20
C MET A 432 -23.66 -2.32 -30.42
N LYS A 433 -24.64 -1.87 -29.64
CA LYS A 433 -26.04 -2.23 -29.84
C LYS A 433 -26.54 -1.82 -31.22
N ARG A 434 -26.23 -0.59 -31.66
CA ARG A 434 -26.62 -0.10 -33.01
C ARG A 434 -25.82 -0.82 -34.10
N PHE A 435 -24.52 -0.97 -33.93
CA PHE A 435 -23.63 -1.61 -34.87
C PHE A 435 -24.01 -3.05 -35.18
N LEU A 436 -24.36 -3.84 -34.15
CA LEU A 436 -24.84 -5.21 -34.33
C LEU A 436 -26.20 -5.27 -35.03
N LYS A 437 -27.09 -4.34 -34.73
CA LYS A 437 -28.40 -4.26 -35.40
C LYS A 437 -28.25 -3.89 -36.87
N GLU A 438 -27.39 -2.94 -37.23
CA GLU A 438 -27.11 -2.53 -38.60
C GLU A 438 -26.43 -3.61 -39.45
N HIS A 439 -25.70 -4.52 -38.81
CA HIS A 439 -24.97 -5.62 -39.43
C HIS A 439 -25.56 -6.99 -39.04
N GLU A 440 -26.87 -7.08 -38.84
CA GLU A 440 -27.57 -8.29 -38.37
C GLU A 440 -27.35 -9.51 -39.27
N TYR A 441 -27.08 -9.30 -40.55
CA TYR A 441 -26.85 -10.37 -41.53
C TYR A 441 -25.37 -10.60 -41.89
N ASP A 442 -24.44 -9.89 -41.23
CA ASP A 442 -23.01 -10.01 -41.48
C ASP A 442 -22.39 -10.98 -40.43
N GLU A 443 -22.12 -12.20 -40.85
CA GLU A 443 -21.57 -13.26 -39.97
C GLU A 443 -20.17 -12.93 -39.44
N VAL A 444 -19.35 -12.13 -40.17
CA VAL A 444 -18.02 -11.71 -39.72
C VAL A 444 -18.14 -10.71 -38.58
N VAL A 445 -19.08 -9.76 -38.71
CA VAL A 445 -19.36 -8.79 -37.63
C VAL A 445 -19.95 -9.48 -36.40
N LYS A 446 -20.90 -10.40 -36.60
CA LYS A 446 -21.51 -11.17 -35.48
C LYS A 446 -20.49 -11.98 -34.70
N SER A 447 -19.56 -12.64 -35.40
CA SER A 447 -18.58 -13.53 -34.74
C SER A 447 -17.57 -12.75 -33.91
N ASN A 448 -17.19 -11.54 -34.33
CA ASN A 448 -16.17 -10.75 -33.61
C ASN A 448 -16.34 -9.21 -33.79
N PRO A 449 -17.43 -8.63 -33.21
CA PRO A 449 -17.78 -7.22 -33.45
C PRO A 449 -16.72 -6.24 -32.94
N TYR A 450 -16.05 -6.55 -31.85
CA TYR A 450 -14.99 -5.72 -31.30
C TYR A 450 -13.76 -5.67 -32.22
N LYS A 451 -13.37 -6.81 -32.78
CA LYS A 451 -12.24 -6.89 -33.71
C LYS A 451 -12.50 -6.05 -34.96
N VAL A 452 -13.67 -6.21 -35.55
CA VAL A 452 -14.06 -5.42 -36.74
C VAL A 452 -14.05 -3.93 -36.42
N THR A 453 -14.59 -3.53 -35.30
CA THR A 453 -14.59 -2.12 -34.85
C THR A 453 -13.17 -1.61 -34.64
N VAL A 454 -12.30 -2.36 -34.01
CA VAL A 454 -10.89 -1.98 -33.80
C VAL A 454 -10.15 -1.85 -35.11
N GLU A 455 -10.32 -2.77 -36.05
CA GLU A 455 -9.67 -2.72 -37.37
C GLU A 455 -10.11 -1.45 -38.17
N ARG A 456 -11.40 -1.09 -38.11
CA ARG A 456 -11.91 0.15 -38.71
C ARG A 456 -11.28 1.39 -38.07
N LEU A 457 -11.21 1.45 -36.74
CA LEU A 457 -10.58 2.57 -36.04
C LEU A 457 -9.07 2.66 -36.35
N VAL A 458 -8.36 1.54 -36.29
CA VAL A 458 -6.93 1.49 -36.62
C VAL A 458 -6.67 1.96 -38.05
N LYS A 459 -7.48 1.51 -39.05
CA LYS A 459 -7.35 1.93 -40.41
C LYS A 459 -7.58 3.45 -40.59
N ARG A 460 -8.59 3.99 -39.89
CA ARG A 460 -8.92 5.43 -39.94
C ARG A 460 -7.82 6.30 -39.34
N TYR A 461 -7.23 5.89 -38.21
CA TYR A 461 -6.25 6.69 -37.45
C TYR A 461 -4.79 6.39 -37.78
N LYS A 462 -4.47 5.33 -38.53
CA LYS A 462 -3.13 5.13 -39.13
C LYS A 462 -2.91 5.94 -40.42
N GLN A 463 -3.97 6.50 -40.97
CA GLN A 463 -3.90 7.33 -42.20
C GLN A 463 -3.81 8.84 -41.89
N LEU A 464 -3.84 9.19 -40.56
CA LEU A 464 -3.60 10.53 -40.03
C LEU A 464 -2.22 10.60 -39.36
#